data_2db550853d77744f950b65dd973eeaba
#
_entry.id   2db550853d77744f950b65dd973eeaba
#
_cell.length_a   1.000
_cell.length_b   1.000
_cell.length_c   1.000
_cell.angle_alpha   90.00
_cell.angle_beta   90.00
_cell.angle_gamma   90.00
#
_symmetry.space_group_name_H-M   'P 1'
#
loop_
_entity.id
_entity.type
_entity.pdbx_description
1 polymer ?
#
loop_
_entity_poly.entity_id
_entity_poly.type
_entity_poly.pdbx_seq_one_letter_code
_entity_poly.pdbx_strand_id
1 'polypeptide(L)'
;MKRSEPTRRSVLGIAGLATASLAVPDAAIRAQEAANRGRPPLKIADVKTILTQVEGEHLVVVKVLTNEPGLYGVGCATHGERPLAVAAAIDQYVKPRLVGTECDRIEDHWQTAYVASYFRSGVTLNNALSGIDGALWDILGKQCGLPVYKLLGGKVRQAVPLYAHASARELTALEDQVHQWQAQGYRHVRVQLSVPGFATYGAASETSKDVRQAQPTGISPSPVFEPTPYVNNTIKMFEHLRARLGFDVELLHDVHERVPPAQAIQLAKALEPFRLFFLEDCFSPEDAAWFQHLRSQTSTPLAMGELFVNRHEWLPLVTNRWIDFIRLHVSAVGGLSMARKVAACCEFFNVRTAWHGPANVSPVGHAVNLHLDLASYNFGIQEQHLFSDTLRELFPGAPEIKGGYMYSNDKPGLGIDVDEKVAAKFPYSSPGRNRGTDRRLDGTIVRP
;
A
#
# COMPACT_ATOMS: atom_id res chain seq x y z
N MET A 1 -26.62 -64.26 35.98
CA MET A 1 -25.37 -63.55 35.89
C MET A 1 -25.57 -62.18 36.49
N LYS A 2 -24.88 -61.88 37.59
CA LYS A 2 -25.05 -60.66 38.42
C LYS A 2 -24.38 -59.50 37.79
N ARG A 3 -25.08 -58.37 37.60
CA ARG A 3 -24.47 -57.05 37.30
C ARG A 3 -23.87 -56.48 38.55
N SER A 4 -22.58 -56.12 38.52
CA SER A 4 -21.88 -55.41 39.58
C SER A 4 -22.02 -53.91 39.37
N GLU A 5 -22.58 -53.20 40.35
CA GLU A 5 -22.60 -51.74 40.42
C GLU A 5 -21.21 -51.21 40.83
N PRO A 6 -20.75 -50.08 40.28
CA PRO A 6 -19.48 -49.46 40.70
C PRO A 6 -19.68 -48.68 41.99
N THR A 7 -18.76 -48.91 42.95
CA THR A 7 -18.76 -48.32 44.28
C THR A 7 -18.39 -46.83 44.24
N ARG A 8 -18.98 -46.03 45.17
CA ARG A 8 -18.87 -44.58 45.35
C ARG A 8 -17.45 -44.04 45.66
N ARG A 9 -16.38 -44.84 45.58
CA ARG A 9 -15.02 -44.41 45.92
C ARG A 9 -14.15 -43.92 44.74
N SER A 10 -14.59 -44.04 43.49
CA SER A 10 -13.79 -43.66 42.31
C SER A 10 -14.13 -42.29 41.73
N VAL A 11 -15.04 -41.52 42.34
CA VAL A 11 -15.46 -40.19 41.82
C VAL A 11 -14.80 -39.02 42.51
N LEU A 12 -14.09 -39.23 43.62
CA LEU A 12 -13.44 -38.16 44.44
C LEU A 12 -11.99 -37.86 44.06
N GLY A 13 -11.42 -38.58 43.06
CA GLY A 13 -10.03 -38.41 42.64
C GLY A 13 -9.79 -37.41 41.50
N ILE A 14 -10.83 -36.93 40.81
CA ILE A 14 -10.69 -36.06 39.61
C ILE A 14 -11.08 -34.61 39.90
N ALA A 15 -11.68 -34.29 41.03
CA ALA A 15 -12.08 -32.95 41.40
C ALA A 15 -10.93 -32.07 41.96
N GLY A 16 -9.78 -32.66 42.25
CA GLY A 16 -8.65 -31.95 42.92
C GLY A 16 -7.63 -31.27 41.96
N LEU A 17 -7.68 -31.56 40.66
CA LEU A 17 -6.69 -31.07 39.70
C LEU A 17 -7.20 -29.93 38.82
N ALA A 18 -8.49 -29.61 38.86
CA ALA A 18 -9.10 -28.58 37.98
C ALA A 18 -9.09 -27.16 38.61
N THR A 19 -8.76 -27.03 39.91
CA THR A 19 -8.82 -25.74 40.64
C THR A 19 -7.49 -25.00 40.76
N ALA A 20 -6.37 -25.63 40.37
CA ALA A 20 -5.06 -24.97 40.44
C ALA A 20 -4.68 -24.16 39.18
N SER A 21 -5.41 -24.31 38.03
CA SER A 21 -5.06 -23.63 36.79
C SER A 21 -5.77 -22.28 36.56
N LEU A 22 -6.70 -21.87 37.41
CA LEU A 22 -7.49 -20.64 37.22
C LEU A 22 -7.03 -19.46 38.10
N ALA A 23 -6.04 -19.64 38.96
CA ALA A 23 -5.63 -18.59 39.90
C ALA A 23 -4.48 -17.69 39.39
N VAL A 24 -3.79 -18.04 38.29
CA VAL A 24 -2.64 -17.28 37.78
C VAL A 24 -2.99 -16.06 36.92
N PRO A 25 -4.09 -16.03 36.17
CA PRO A 25 -4.43 -14.84 35.37
C PRO A 25 -4.87 -13.63 36.19
N ASP A 26 -5.51 -13.84 37.34
CA ASP A 26 -6.13 -12.78 38.14
C ASP A 26 -5.09 -11.87 38.83
N ALA A 27 -3.98 -12.42 39.25
CA ALA A 27 -2.90 -11.64 39.90
C ALA A 27 -2.12 -10.80 38.88
N ALA A 28 -1.89 -11.31 37.70
CA ALA A 28 -1.22 -10.56 36.61
C ALA A 28 -2.14 -9.45 36.07
N ILE A 29 -3.41 -9.74 35.90
CA ILE A 29 -4.43 -8.74 35.47
C ILE A 29 -4.57 -7.66 36.54
N ARG A 30 -4.69 -8.02 37.82
CA ARG A 30 -4.74 -7.09 38.96
C ARG A 30 -3.45 -6.29 39.15
N ALA A 31 -2.28 -6.87 38.88
CA ALA A 31 -1.02 -6.14 38.90
C ALA A 31 -0.93 -5.12 37.76
N GLN A 32 -1.42 -5.46 36.58
CA GLN A 32 -1.46 -4.55 35.45
C GLN A 32 -2.54 -3.46 35.62
N GLU A 33 -3.69 -3.81 36.12
CA GLU A 33 -4.71 -2.83 36.56
C GLU A 33 -4.22 -1.92 37.67
N ALA A 34 -3.47 -2.44 38.63
CA ALA A 34 -2.85 -1.65 39.71
C ALA A 34 -1.71 -0.76 39.22
N ALA A 35 -0.93 -1.21 38.22
CA ALA A 35 0.11 -0.40 37.57
C ALA A 35 -0.48 0.71 36.72
N ASN A 36 -1.69 0.50 36.14
CA ASN A 36 -2.43 1.51 35.38
C ASN A 36 -3.31 2.42 36.26
N ARG A 37 -3.67 1.97 37.49
CA ARG A 37 -4.42 2.78 38.46
C ARG A 37 -3.53 3.90 39.01
N GLY A 38 -3.69 5.09 38.43
CA GLY A 38 -3.00 6.30 38.85
C GLY A 38 -2.14 6.99 37.82
N ARG A 39 -1.95 6.39 36.64
CA ARG A 39 -1.41 7.14 35.51
C ARG A 39 -2.55 7.91 34.83
N PRO A 40 -2.40 9.22 34.60
CA PRO A 40 -3.39 9.96 33.81
C PRO A 40 -3.45 9.34 32.41
N PRO A 41 -4.64 9.31 31.80
CA PRO A 41 -4.78 8.77 30.43
C PRO A 41 -3.86 9.52 29.46
N LEU A 42 -3.22 8.76 28.58
CA LEU A 42 -2.39 9.34 27.52
C LEU A 42 -3.29 10.07 26.52
N LYS A 43 -3.11 11.38 26.41
CA LYS A 43 -3.94 12.24 25.57
C LYS A 43 -3.16 12.85 24.41
N ILE A 44 -3.85 13.10 23.31
CA ILE A 44 -3.33 13.87 22.18
C ILE A 44 -3.16 15.32 22.64
N ALA A 45 -1.92 15.81 22.70
CA ALA A 45 -1.62 17.19 23.05
C ALA A 45 -1.64 18.11 21.83
N ASP A 46 -1.15 17.63 20.69
CA ASP A 46 -1.12 18.39 19.45
C ASP A 46 -0.98 17.46 18.24
N VAL A 47 -1.30 17.97 17.06
CA VAL A 47 -1.09 17.32 15.75
C VAL A 47 -0.34 18.30 14.86
N LYS A 48 0.78 17.86 14.30
CA LYS A 48 1.61 18.63 13.36
C LYS A 48 1.58 17.98 11.99
N THR A 49 1.42 18.78 10.95
CA THR A 49 1.55 18.36 9.55
C THR A 49 2.91 18.83 9.03
N ILE A 50 3.74 17.90 8.56
CA ILE A 50 5.07 18.15 8.02
C ILE A 50 5.02 17.94 6.52
N LEU A 51 5.15 19.03 5.77
CA LEU A 51 5.16 19.07 4.32
C LEU A 51 6.60 19.21 3.83
N THR A 52 7.03 18.28 2.98
CA THR A 52 8.37 18.34 2.37
C THR A 52 8.28 18.08 0.87
N GLN A 53 9.26 18.61 0.13
CA GLN A 53 9.46 18.32 -1.29
C GLN A 53 10.87 17.77 -1.47
N VAL A 54 10.97 16.45 -1.64
CA VAL A 54 12.25 15.73 -1.73
C VAL A 54 12.28 14.93 -3.03
N GLU A 55 13.35 15.12 -3.81
CA GLU A 55 13.57 14.36 -5.06
C GLU A 55 12.40 14.44 -6.05
N GLY A 56 11.70 15.57 -6.05
CA GLY A 56 10.53 15.80 -6.91
C GLY A 56 9.21 15.28 -6.34
N GLU A 57 9.22 14.59 -5.21
CA GLU A 57 8.01 14.08 -4.56
C GLU A 57 7.55 15.00 -3.43
N HIS A 58 6.24 15.18 -3.31
CA HIS A 58 5.59 15.94 -2.25
C HIS A 58 5.12 14.98 -1.15
N LEU A 59 5.78 15.02 0.00
CA LEU A 59 5.48 14.14 1.12
C LEU A 59 4.70 14.89 2.19
N VAL A 60 3.69 14.23 2.75
CA VAL A 60 2.88 14.72 3.88
C VAL A 60 2.99 13.71 5.01
N VAL A 61 3.66 14.10 6.09
CA VAL A 61 3.80 13.29 7.29
C VAL A 61 3.11 13.97 8.45
N VAL A 62 2.38 13.20 9.24
CA VAL A 62 1.71 13.65 10.45
C VAL A 62 2.51 13.23 11.67
N LYS A 63 2.69 14.15 12.61
CA LYS A 63 3.27 13.89 13.92
C LYS A 63 2.22 14.19 14.99
N VAL A 64 1.78 13.17 15.71
CA VAL A 64 0.85 13.30 16.84
C VAL A 64 1.66 13.36 18.13
N LEU A 65 1.56 14.48 18.85
CA LEU A 65 2.21 14.68 20.14
C LEU A 65 1.26 14.27 21.28
N THR A 66 1.82 13.70 22.33
CA THR A 66 1.05 13.33 23.53
C THR A 66 1.32 14.25 24.71
N ASN A 67 0.51 14.16 25.75
CA ASN A 67 0.73 14.84 27.02
C ASN A 67 1.90 14.23 27.83
N GLU A 68 2.50 13.11 27.39
CA GLU A 68 3.73 12.56 27.95
C GLU A 68 4.92 13.12 27.17
N PRO A 69 5.84 13.88 27.84
CA PRO A 69 6.99 14.46 27.18
C PRO A 69 7.87 13.41 26.48
N GLY A 70 8.17 13.64 25.19
CA GLY A 70 9.00 12.75 24.38
C GLY A 70 8.25 11.59 23.74
N LEU A 71 7.00 11.32 24.12
CA LEU A 71 6.17 10.30 23.47
C LEU A 71 5.29 10.94 22.37
N TYR A 72 5.52 10.51 21.14
CA TYR A 72 4.78 10.92 19.95
C TYR A 72 4.78 9.80 18.93
N GLY A 73 3.91 9.91 17.93
CA GLY A 73 3.89 9.00 16.78
C GLY A 73 3.93 9.74 15.46
N VAL A 74 4.35 9.00 14.41
CA VAL A 74 4.40 9.49 13.04
C VAL A 74 3.53 8.63 12.12
N GLY A 75 2.90 9.26 11.12
CA GLY A 75 2.05 8.58 10.15
C GLY A 75 2.11 9.21 8.77
N CYS A 76 1.83 8.41 7.74
CA CYS A 76 1.84 8.86 6.35
C CYS A 76 0.46 9.37 5.92
N ALA A 77 0.43 10.61 5.43
CA ALA A 77 -0.74 11.26 4.84
C ALA A 77 -0.46 11.71 3.40
N THR A 78 0.50 11.10 2.73
CA THR A 78 1.01 11.58 1.46
C THR A 78 0.00 11.38 0.32
N HIS A 79 -0.33 12.49 -0.33
CA HIS A 79 -1.06 12.57 -1.59
C HIS A 79 -0.34 13.61 -2.46
N GLY A 80 0.57 13.15 -3.30
CA GLY A 80 1.53 13.99 -4.01
C GLY A 80 0.91 15.05 -4.91
N GLU A 81 -0.27 14.80 -5.47
CA GLU A 81 -0.98 15.73 -6.35
C GLU A 81 -1.72 16.85 -5.61
N ARG A 82 -2.12 16.63 -4.35
CA ARG A 82 -2.92 17.60 -3.56
C ARG A 82 -2.49 17.70 -2.09
N PRO A 83 -1.20 17.86 -1.79
CA PRO A 83 -0.69 17.81 -0.43
C PRO A 83 -1.27 18.93 0.47
N LEU A 84 -1.51 20.13 -0.07
CA LEU A 84 -2.11 21.24 0.68
C LEU A 84 -3.56 20.96 1.08
N ALA A 85 -4.32 20.26 0.24
CA ALA A 85 -5.69 19.89 0.58
C ALA A 85 -5.73 18.89 1.74
N VAL A 86 -4.78 17.94 1.76
CA VAL A 86 -4.62 17.00 2.87
C VAL A 86 -4.19 17.72 4.16
N ALA A 87 -3.21 18.60 4.08
CA ALA A 87 -2.77 19.40 5.22
C ALA A 87 -3.93 20.24 5.81
N ALA A 88 -4.69 20.92 4.94
CA ALA A 88 -5.85 21.69 5.38
C ALA A 88 -6.93 20.79 6.01
N ALA A 89 -7.17 19.60 5.46
CA ALA A 89 -8.11 18.63 6.05
C ALA A 89 -7.67 18.21 7.46
N ILE A 90 -6.39 17.96 7.67
CA ILE A 90 -5.83 17.63 8.98
C ILE A 90 -5.97 18.83 9.94
N ASP A 91 -5.41 19.96 9.58
CA ASP A 91 -5.21 21.08 10.50
C ASP A 91 -6.53 21.77 10.89
N GLN A 92 -7.47 21.89 9.93
CA GLN A 92 -8.71 22.65 10.13
C GLN A 92 -9.89 21.78 10.58
N TYR A 93 -9.91 20.48 10.25
CA TYR A 93 -11.10 19.66 10.46
C TYR A 93 -10.86 18.43 11.34
N VAL A 94 -9.72 17.75 11.22
CA VAL A 94 -9.44 16.53 11.99
C VAL A 94 -8.80 16.86 13.34
N LYS A 95 -7.72 17.62 13.35
CA LYS A 95 -6.97 18.02 14.56
C LYS A 95 -7.85 18.60 15.66
N PRO A 96 -8.77 19.57 15.42
CA PRO A 96 -9.60 20.16 16.50
C PRO A 96 -10.49 19.16 17.23
N ARG A 97 -10.78 18.01 16.61
CA ARG A 97 -11.60 16.94 17.21
C ARG A 97 -10.77 15.98 18.06
N LEU A 98 -9.47 15.91 17.80
CA LEU A 98 -8.58 14.93 18.43
C LEU A 98 -7.86 15.48 19.65
N VAL A 99 -7.46 16.75 19.64
CA VAL A 99 -6.71 17.37 20.75
C VAL A 99 -7.50 17.27 22.05
N GLY A 100 -6.86 16.76 23.10
CA GLY A 100 -7.43 16.52 24.42
C GLY A 100 -8.09 15.15 24.61
N THR A 101 -8.27 14.36 23.54
CA THR A 101 -8.83 12.99 23.60
C THR A 101 -7.74 11.95 23.89
N GLU A 102 -8.14 10.72 24.24
CA GLU A 102 -7.24 9.61 24.58
C GLU A 102 -6.62 8.99 23.31
N CYS A 103 -5.31 8.72 23.35
CA CYS A 103 -4.57 8.22 22.18
C CYS A 103 -4.93 6.77 21.78
N ASP A 104 -5.37 5.93 22.73
CA ASP A 104 -5.64 4.52 22.53
C ASP A 104 -6.98 4.21 21.86
N ARG A 105 -7.84 5.21 21.68
CA ARG A 105 -9.15 5.09 21.01
C ARG A 105 -9.04 5.16 19.49
N ILE A 106 -8.07 4.42 18.90
CA ILE A 106 -7.70 4.52 17.46
C ILE A 106 -8.90 4.30 16.55
N GLU A 107 -9.67 3.22 16.78
CA GLU A 107 -10.85 2.90 15.95
C GLU A 107 -11.95 3.97 16.08
N ASP A 108 -12.21 4.48 17.28
CA ASP A 108 -13.20 5.52 17.50
C ASP A 108 -12.81 6.84 16.83
N HIS A 109 -11.54 7.23 16.92
CA HIS A 109 -11.00 8.40 16.21
C HIS A 109 -11.15 8.26 14.70
N TRP A 110 -10.84 7.09 14.17
CA TRP A 110 -10.97 6.81 12.75
C TRP A 110 -12.44 6.93 12.29
N GLN A 111 -13.35 6.23 12.97
CA GLN A 111 -14.77 6.22 12.62
C GLN A 111 -15.41 7.61 12.79
N THR A 112 -15.11 8.28 13.90
CA THR A 112 -15.64 9.62 14.17
C THR A 112 -15.18 10.61 13.10
N ALA A 113 -13.89 10.65 12.77
CA ALA A 113 -13.38 11.57 11.75
C ALA A 113 -13.92 11.24 10.34
N TYR A 114 -14.13 9.96 10.03
CA TYR A 114 -14.69 9.52 8.76
C TYR A 114 -16.16 9.95 8.57
N VAL A 115 -16.99 9.90 9.63
CA VAL A 115 -18.43 10.22 9.54
C VAL A 115 -18.77 11.67 9.88
N ALA A 116 -17.88 12.39 10.55
CA ALA A 116 -18.17 13.67 11.20
C ALA A 116 -18.57 14.80 10.25
N SER A 117 -18.18 14.73 8.98
CA SER A 117 -18.55 15.74 7.97
C SER A 117 -19.82 15.39 7.19
N TYR A 118 -20.52 14.30 7.54
CA TYR A 118 -21.67 13.74 6.82
C TYR A 118 -21.30 13.16 5.44
N PHE A 119 -20.61 13.92 4.57
CA PHE A 119 -20.01 13.43 3.32
C PHE A 119 -18.70 12.71 3.61
N ARG A 120 -18.56 11.48 3.12
CA ARG A 120 -17.51 10.54 3.51
C ARG A 120 -16.69 10.08 2.33
N SER A 121 -15.48 9.54 2.63
CA SER A 121 -14.55 8.99 1.65
C SER A 121 -13.88 10.07 0.78
N GLY A 122 -13.12 9.62 -0.17
CA GLY A 122 -12.31 10.44 -1.05
C GLY A 122 -10.86 10.52 -0.61
N VAL A 123 -9.97 10.55 -1.60
CA VAL A 123 -8.53 10.42 -1.40
C VAL A 123 -7.97 11.44 -0.40
N THR A 124 -8.42 12.70 -0.43
CA THR A 124 -7.93 13.75 0.46
C THR A 124 -8.25 13.47 1.94
N LEU A 125 -9.52 13.14 2.24
CA LEU A 125 -9.92 12.82 3.62
C LEU A 125 -9.25 11.54 4.10
N ASN A 126 -9.22 10.50 3.28
CA ASN A 126 -8.63 9.22 3.66
C ASN A 126 -7.13 9.34 3.94
N ASN A 127 -6.37 10.13 3.17
CA ASN A 127 -4.97 10.40 3.46
C ASN A 127 -4.80 11.17 4.78
N ALA A 128 -5.67 12.15 5.06
CA ALA A 128 -5.67 12.84 6.35
C ALA A 128 -5.90 11.87 7.53
N LEU A 129 -6.89 10.96 7.39
CA LEU A 129 -7.14 9.90 8.38
C LEU A 129 -5.96 8.96 8.54
N SER A 130 -5.33 8.56 7.43
CA SER A 130 -4.16 7.66 7.43
C SER A 130 -2.99 8.21 8.24
N GLY A 131 -2.69 9.51 8.10
CA GLY A 131 -1.62 10.14 8.86
C GLY A 131 -1.85 10.07 10.37
N ILE A 132 -3.08 10.33 10.80
CA ILE A 132 -3.47 10.24 12.21
C ILE A 132 -3.45 8.77 12.68
N ASP A 133 -4.07 7.88 11.92
CA ASP A 133 -4.19 6.46 12.22
C ASP A 133 -2.81 5.81 12.42
N GLY A 134 -1.90 6.00 11.45
CA GLY A 134 -0.53 5.48 11.54
C GLY A 134 0.23 6.02 12.75
N ALA A 135 0.08 7.32 13.04
CA ALA A 135 0.71 7.95 14.20
C ALA A 135 0.17 7.40 15.53
N LEU A 136 -1.13 7.12 15.64
CA LEU A 136 -1.71 6.53 16.84
C LEU A 136 -1.27 5.06 17.04
N TRP A 137 -1.18 4.28 15.96
CA TRP A 137 -0.59 2.93 16.02
C TRP A 137 0.89 2.96 16.43
N ASP A 138 1.65 3.94 15.96
CA ASP A 138 3.04 4.16 16.33
C ASP A 138 3.16 4.49 17.83
N ILE A 139 2.31 5.39 18.36
CA ILE A 139 2.22 5.70 19.80
C ILE A 139 1.91 4.45 20.61
N LEU A 140 0.90 3.67 20.20
CA LEU A 140 0.51 2.45 20.93
C LEU A 140 1.66 1.44 20.96
N GLY A 141 2.37 1.25 19.85
CA GLY A 141 3.55 0.38 19.79
C GLY A 141 4.67 0.86 20.71
N LYS A 142 4.97 2.15 20.73
CA LYS A 142 5.97 2.77 21.62
C LYS A 142 5.57 2.65 23.09
N GLN A 143 4.31 2.90 23.41
CA GLN A 143 3.77 2.76 24.78
C GLN A 143 3.87 1.31 25.30
N CYS A 144 3.60 0.33 24.42
CA CYS A 144 3.71 -1.09 24.75
C CYS A 144 5.16 -1.63 24.70
N GLY A 145 6.12 -0.86 24.18
CA GLY A 145 7.48 -1.34 23.93
C GLY A 145 7.57 -2.39 22.82
N LEU A 146 6.61 -2.42 21.89
CA LEU A 146 6.47 -3.43 20.85
C LEU A 146 6.42 -2.82 19.45
N PRO A 147 7.04 -3.44 18.43
CA PRO A 147 6.79 -3.06 17.05
C PRO A 147 5.34 -3.36 16.66
N VAL A 148 4.78 -2.51 15.77
CA VAL A 148 3.36 -2.57 15.38
C VAL A 148 2.94 -3.95 14.85
N TYR A 149 3.78 -4.65 14.07
CA TYR A 149 3.43 -5.98 13.59
C TYR A 149 3.11 -6.98 14.73
N LYS A 150 3.69 -6.82 15.94
CA LYS A 150 3.36 -7.66 17.11
C LYS A 150 1.96 -7.37 17.66
N LEU A 151 1.50 -6.11 17.56
CA LEU A 151 0.13 -5.74 17.91
C LEU A 151 -0.89 -6.28 16.92
N LEU A 152 -0.46 -6.55 15.67
CA LEU A 152 -1.28 -7.14 14.61
C LEU A 152 -1.32 -8.68 14.64
N GLY A 153 -0.63 -9.32 15.58
CA GLY A 153 -0.62 -10.79 15.70
C GLY A 153 0.76 -11.44 15.56
N GLY A 154 1.79 -10.68 15.20
CA GLY A 154 3.17 -11.15 15.06
C GLY A 154 3.58 -11.47 13.63
N LYS A 155 4.83 -11.87 13.44
CA LYS A 155 5.40 -12.17 12.12
C LYS A 155 4.92 -13.51 11.58
N VAL A 156 4.28 -13.52 10.42
CA VAL A 156 4.05 -14.71 9.60
C VAL A 156 5.28 -15.03 8.72
N ARG A 157 6.08 -14.00 8.41
CA ARG A 157 7.32 -14.09 7.62
C ARG A 157 8.42 -13.22 8.24
N GLN A 158 9.68 -13.56 7.96
CA GLN A 158 10.82 -12.84 8.54
C GLN A 158 11.18 -11.57 7.78
N ALA A 159 10.88 -11.52 6.47
CA ALA A 159 11.12 -10.39 5.59
C ALA A 159 10.03 -10.36 4.51
N VAL A 160 9.85 -9.19 3.90
CA VAL A 160 8.81 -8.94 2.89
C VAL A 160 9.46 -8.96 1.51
N PRO A 161 9.12 -9.94 0.63
CA PRO A 161 9.62 -9.95 -0.75
C PRO A 161 9.06 -8.78 -1.54
N LEU A 162 9.93 -8.22 -2.40
CA LEU A 162 9.65 -7.05 -3.20
C LEU A 162 9.66 -7.37 -4.70
N TYR A 163 8.90 -6.60 -5.48
CA TYR A 163 9.15 -6.54 -6.91
C TYR A 163 9.82 -5.21 -7.29
N ALA A 164 10.75 -5.30 -8.26
CA ALA A 164 11.47 -4.16 -8.81
C ALA A 164 10.80 -3.65 -10.09
N HIS A 165 11.16 -2.44 -10.52
CA HIS A 165 10.73 -1.85 -11.78
C HIS A 165 11.87 -1.86 -12.79
N ALA A 166 11.62 -2.41 -13.98
CA ALA A 166 12.50 -2.33 -15.13
C ALA A 166 11.76 -1.64 -16.28
N SER A 167 12.39 -0.62 -16.86
CA SER A 167 11.81 0.12 -17.98
C SER A 167 12.88 0.56 -18.97
N ALA A 168 12.62 0.39 -20.27
CA ALA A 168 13.60 0.75 -21.30
C ALA A 168 12.91 1.21 -22.60
N ARG A 169 13.71 1.77 -23.50
CA ARG A 169 13.28 2.07 -24.88
C ARG A 169 13.43 0.87 -25.80
N GLU A 170 14.39 -0.01 -25.52
CA GLU A 170 14.76 -1.15 -26.34
C GLU A 170 14.65 -2.46 -25.56
N LEU A 171 14.30 -3.53 -26.26
CA LEU A 171 14.10 -4.86 -25.67
C LEU A 171 15.36 -5.41 -24.97
N THR A 172 16.53 -5.25 -25.57
CA THR A 172 17.80 -5.71 -24.98
C THR A 172 18.15 -4.96 -23.72
N ALA A 173 17.95 -3.64 -23.69
CA ALA A 173 18.18 -2.83 -22.51
C ALA A 173 17.18 -3.18 -21.36
N LEU A 174 15.96 -3.58 -21.71
CA LEU A 174 14.98 -4.06 -20.72
C LEU A 174 15.41 -5.43 -20.16
N GLU A 175 15.85 -6.36 -21.01
CA GLU A 175 16.42 -7.66 -20.62
C GLU A 175 17.59 -7.46 -19.65
N ASP A 176 18.54 -6.58 -19.99
CA ASP A 176 19.71 -6.26 -19.13
C ASP A 176 19.27 -5.74 -17.74
N GLN A 177 18.26 -4.87 -17.68
CA GLN A 177 17.75 -4.39 -16.40
C GLN A 177 17.13 -5.52 -15.57
N VAL A 178 16.40 -6.45 -16.18
CA VAL A 178 15.87 -7.62 -15.46
C VAL A 178 17.00 -8.47 -14.89
N HIS A 179 18.05 -8.73 -15.67
CA HIS A 179 19.23 -9.42 -15.16
C HIS A 179 19.95 -8.69 -14.03
N GLN A 180 20.04 -7.36 -14.10
CA GLN A 180 20.59 -6.54 -13.00
C GLN A 180 19.79 -6.67 -11.71
N TRP A 181 18.44 -6.67 -11.79
CA TRP A 181 17.59 -6.89 -10.64
C TRP A 181 17.72 -8.32 -10.08
N GLN A 182 17.78 -9.34 -10.96
CA GLN A 182 18.03 -10.72 -10.53
C GLN A 182 19.37 -10.85 -9.79
N ALA A 183 20.44 -10.21 -10.30
CA ALA A 183 21.75 -10.19 -9.64
C ALA A 183 21.73 -9.53 -8.26
N GLN A 184 20.78 -8.60 -8.01
CA GLN A 184 20.53 -7.99 -6.71
C GLN A 184 19.59 -8.82 -5.81
N GLY A 185 19.15 -9.99 -6.26
CA GLY A 185 18.31 -10.92 -5.49
C GLY A 185 16.80 -10.78 -5.71
N TYR A 186 16.35 -9.91 -6.62
CA TYR A 186 14.93 -9.81 -6.94
C TYR A 186 14.46 -10.97 -7.80
N ARG A 187 13.34 -11.55 -7.43
CA ARG A 187 12.68 -12.65 -8.16
C ARG A 187 11.48 -12.18 -8.96
N HIS A 188 10.98 -10.99 -8.68
CA HIS A 188 9.80 -10.39 -9.29
C HIS A 188 10.17 -9.03 -9.89
N VAL A 189 9.86 -8.81 -11.16
CA VAL A 189 10.19 -7.58 -11.88
C VAL A 189 9.00 -7.12 -12.72
N ARG A 190 8.51 -5.90 -12.44
CA ARG A 190 7.53 -5.21 -13.29
C ARG A 190 8.27 -4.64 -14.50
N VAL A 191 7.83 -5.00 -15.71
CA VAL A 191 8.47 -4.63 -16.95
C VAL A 191 7.62 -3.68 -17.76
N GLN A 192 8.23 -2.60 -18.30
CA GLN A 192 7.62 -1.61 -19.17
C GLN A 192 8.56 -1.28 -20.33
N LEU A 193 8.02 -1.25 -21.56
CA LEU A 193 8.77 -0.94 -22.78
C LEU A 193 8.15 0.28 -23.47
N SER A 194 8.96 1.26 -23.83
CA SER A 194 8.51 2.41 -24.63
C SER A 194 7.90 1.98 -25.95
N VAL A 195 6.77 2.58 -26.31
CA VAL A 195 6.17 2.44 -27.62
C VAL A 195 6.81 3.46 -28.57
N PRO A 196 7.48 3.04 -29.64
CA PRO A 196 8.16 3.97 -30.54
C PRO A 196 7.20 5.04 -31.09
N GLY A 197 7.53 6.31 -30.87
CA GLY A 197 6.76 7.46 -31.35
C GLY A 197 5.50 7.82 -30.54
N PHE A 198 5.17 7.07 -29.49
CA PHE A 198 4.00 7.31 -28.64
C PHE A 198 4.36 7.43 -27.16
N ALA A 199 3.52 8.12 -26.41
CA ALA A 199 3.61 8.13 -24.94
C ALA A 199 3.42 6.72 -24.38
N THR A 200 4.13 6.41 -23.32
CA THR A 200 4.03 5.11 -22.63
C THR A 200 4.12 5.35 -21.12
N TYR A 201 3.23 4.73 -20.35
CA TYR A 201 3.34 4.74 -18.90
C TYR A 201 4.56 3.94 -18.44
N GLY A 202 5.23 4.44 -17.41
CA GLY A 202 6.32 3.74 -16.74
C GLY A 202 7.62 3.59 -17.55
N ALA A 203 7.68 4.11 -18.78
CA ALA A 203 8.89 4.10 -19.60
C ALA A 203 9.14 5.47 -20.25
N ALA A 204 10.43 5.84 -20.37
CA ALA A 204 10.80 7.09 -21.04
C ALA A 204 10.40 7.06 -22.52
N SER A 205 9.49 7.93 -22.92
CA SER A 205 8.90 7.94 -24.25
C SER A 205 8.70 9.37 -24.76
N GLU A 206 8.71 9.52 -26.08
CA GLU A 206 8.50 10.80 -26.77
C GLU A 206 7.54 10.61 -27.94
N THR A 207 6.58 11.55 -28.06
CA THR A 207 5.72 11.59 -29.27
C THR A 207 6.55 12.06 -30.45
N SER A 208 6.62 11.24 -31.51
CA SER A 208 7.37 11.58 -32.72
C SER A 208 6.75 12.75 -33.47
N LYS A 209 7.55 13.39 -34.33
CA LYS A 209 7.06 14.48 -35.19
C LYS A 209 5.96 14.02 -36.12
N ASP A 210 6.09 12.82 -36.68
CA ASP A 210 5.10 12.25 -37.62
C ASP A 210 3.75 12.00 -36.94
N VAL A 211 3.77 11.47 -35.72
CA VAL A 211 2.55 11.29 -34.91
C VAL A 211 1.90 12.64 -34.59
N ARG A 212 2.69 13.66 -34.24
CA ARG A 212 2.16 15.02 -34.00
C ARG A 212 1.56 15.65 -35.26
N GLN A 213 2.17 15.43 -36.41
CA GLN A 213 1.64 15.95 -37.70
C GLN A 213 0.35 15.26 -38.11
N ALA A 214 0.11 14.03 -37.68
CA ALA A 214 -1.12 13.31 -37.94
C ALA A 214 -2.31 13.78 -37.10
N GLN A 215 -2.05 14.60 -36.04
CA GLN A 215 -3.14 15.17 -35.22
C GLN A 215 -3.91 16.25 -35.96
N PRO A 216 -5.22 16.36 -35.74
CA PRO A 216 -6.01 17.51 -36.20
C PRO A 216 -5.50 18.85 -35.68
N THR A 217 -5.75 19.94 -36.38
CA THR A 217 -5.40 21.28 -35.94
C THR A 217 -6.20 21.69 -34.69
N GLY A 218 -5.60 22.49 -33.81
CA GLY A 218 -6.28 23.02 -32.62
C GLY A 218 -6.17 22.15 -31.34
N ILE A 219 -5.49 21.01 -31.40
CA ILE A 219 -5.20 20.20 -30.21
C ILE A 219 -4.08 20.85 -29.41
N SER A 220 -4.27 20.97 -28.07
CA SER A 220 -3.21 21.44 -27.18
C SER A 220 -2.02 20.49 -27.23
N PRO A 221 -0.78 20.99 -27.26
CA PRO A 221 0.43 20.16 -27.21
C PRO A 221 0.42 19.24 -25.99
N SER A 222 0.46 17.94 -26.25
CA SER A 222 0.50 16.91 -25.19
C SER A 222 1.14 15.64 -25.77
N PRO A 223 1.66 14.75 -24.94
CA PRO A 223 2.07 13.43 -25.39
C PRO A 223 0.89 12.66 -25.98
N VAL A 224 1.13 11.83 -27.00
CA VAL A 224 0.10 11.04 -27.69
C VAL A 224 0.24 9.58 -27.29
N PHE A 225 -0.83 9.01 -26.76
CA PHE A 225 -0.97 7.58 -26.47
C PHE A 225 -2.00 6.95 -27.38
N GLU A 226 -1.68 5.77 -27.93
CA GLU A 226 -2.64 4.96 -28.70
C GLU A 226 -2.62 3.51 -28.20
N PRO A 227 -3.80 2.88 -27.95
CA PRO A 227 -3.88 1.55 -27.37
C PRO A 227 -3.33 0.46 -28.28
N THR A 228 -3.59 0.52 -29.59
CA THR A 228 -3.18 -0.55 -30.52
C THR A 228 -1.66 -0.70 -30.62
N PRO A 229 -0.86 0.37 -30.83
CA PRO A 229 0.60 0.27 -30.74
C PRO A 229 1.08 -0.23 -29.39
N TYR A 230 0.45 0.21 -28.27
CA TYR A 230 0.81 -0.22 -26.94
C TYR A 230 0.57 -1.73 -26.74
N VAL A 231 -0.61 -2.24 -27.07
CA VAL A 231 -0.95 -3.68 -26.94
C VAL A 231 0.01 -4.53 -27.76
N ASN A 232 0.26 -4.17 -29.02
CA ASN A 232 1.18 -4.92 -29.89
C ASN A 232 2.61 -4.91 -29.36
N ASN A 233 3.08 -3.77 -28.84
CA ASN A 233 4.41 -3.63 -28.27
C ASN A 233 4.57 -4.42 -26.96
N THR A 234 3.54 -4.43 -26.13
CA THR A 234 3.53 -5.21 -24.88
C THR A 234 3.62 -6.72 -25.14
N ILE A 235 2.88 -7.22 -26.13
CA ILE A 235 2.97 -8.65 -26.52
C ILE A 235 4.40 -9.00 -26.98
N LYS A 236 4.98 -8.20 -27.90
CA LYS A 236 6.36 -8.38 -28.36
C LYS A 236 7.39 -8.32 -27.23
N MET A 237 7.19 -7.45 -26.26
CA MET A 237 8.05 -7.37 -25.07
C MET A 237 8.05 -8.69 -24.31
N PHE A 238 6.89 -9.30 -24.03
CA PHE A 238 6.81 -10.57 -23.32
C PHE A 238 7.31 -11.74 -24.15
N GLU A 239 7.08 -11.78 -25.47
CA GLU A 239 7.67 -12.74 -26.38
C GLU A 239 9.21 -12.73 -26.26
N HIS A 240 9.82 -11.55 -26.36
CA HIS A 240 11.27 -11.39 -26.23
C HIS A 240 11.76 -11.83 -24.85
N LEU A 241 11.19 -11.27 -23.78
CA LEU A 241 11.65 -11.53 -22.42
C LEU A 241 11.53 -13.02 -22.05
N ARG A 242 10.43 -13.70 -22.42
CA ARG A 242 10.28 -15.12 -22.12
C ARG A 242 11.20 -16.01 -22.96
N ALA A 243 11.46 -15.65 -24.22
CA ALA A 243 12.43 -16.35 -25.05
C ALA A 243 13.87 -16.25 -24.49
N ARG A 244 14.20 -15.13 -23.82
CA ARG A 244 15.55 -14.86 -23.30
C ARG A 244 15.74 -15.27 -21.84
N LEU A 245 14.76 -15.02 -20.98
CA LEU A 245 14.82 -15.20 -19.53
C LEU A 245 14.20 -16.52 -19.05
N GLY A 246 13.43 -17.20 -19.90
CA GLY A 246 12.64 -18.36 -19.45
C GLY A 246 11.54 -17.97 -18.46
N PHE A 247 11.27 -18.87 -17.50
CA PHE A 247 10.16 -18.74 -16.54
C PHE A 247 10.61 -18.73 -15.06
N ASP A 248 11.91 -18.65 -14.81
CA ASP A 248 12.45 -18.64 -13.45
C ASP A 248 12.35 -17.26 -12.76
N VAL A 249 12.07 -16.20 -13.53
CA VAL A 249 11.78 -14.86 -13.05
C VAL A 249 10.29 -14.57 -13.17
N GLU A 250 9.70 -14.06 -12.12
CA GLU A 250 8.30 -13.63 -12.10
C GLU A 250 8.17 -12.22 -12.71
N LEU A 251 7.51 -12.14 -13.87
CA LEU A 251 7.30 -10.87 -14.56
C LEU A 251 5.90 -10.33 -14.26
N LEU A 252 5.84 -9.01 -14.05
CA LEU A 252 4.62 -8.26 -13.82
C LEU A 252 4.50 -7.18 -14.90
N HIS A 253 3.27 -6.73 -15.16
CA HIS A 253 3.02 -5.61 -16.07
C HIS A 253 1.85 -4.79 -15.60
N ASP A 254 1.94 -3.48 -15.75
CA ASP A 254 0.93 -2.52 -15.38
C ASP A 254 0.36 -1.84 -16.64
N VAL A 255 -0.93 -2.04 -16.87
CA VAL A 255 -1.68 -1.43 -17.98
C VAL A 255 -2.05 0.01 -17.65
N HIS A 256 -2.14 0.31 -16.34
CA HIS A 256 -2.44 1.62 -15.79
C HIS A 256 -3.70 2.25 -16.40
N GLU A 257 -4.77 1.47 -16.50
CA GLU A 257 -6.13 1.81 -16.97
C GLU A 257 -6.24 2.47 -18.37
N ARG A 258 -5.14 2.58 -19.13
CA ARG A 258 -5.06 3.38 -20.38
C ARG A 258 -5.72 2.74 -21.59
N VAL A 259 -5.98 1.44 -21.52
CA VAL A 259 -6.48 0.66 -22.65
C VAL A 259 -8.00 0.47 -22.54
N PRO A 260 -8.78 0.67 -23.62
CA PRO A 260 -10.20 0.39 -23.59
C PRO A 260 -10.51 -1.05 -23.17
N PRO A 261 -11.62 -1.31 -22.42
CA PRO A 261 -11.90 -2.60 -21.82
C PRO A 261 -11.82 -3.80 -22.78
N ALA A 262 -12.34 -3.68 -23.99
CA ALA A 262 -12.29 -4.78 -24.97
C ALA A 262 -10.84 -5.14 -25.37
N GLN A 263 -9.98 -4.14 -25.55
CA GLN A 263 -8.57 -4.35 -25.89
C GLN A 263 -7.77 -4.83 -24.68
N ALA A 264 -8.09 -4.40 -23.46
CA ALA A 264 -7.47 -4.90 -22.24
C ALA A 264 -7.77 -6.40 -22.02
N ILE A 265 -9.01 -6.85 -22.32
CA ILE A 265 -9.35 -8.29 -22.32
C ILE A 265 -8.54 -9.05 -23.38
N GLN A 266 -8.42 -8.50 -24.59
CA GLN A 266 -7.60 -9.12 -25.66
C GLN A 266 -6.13 -9.21 -25.23
N LEU A 267 -5.57 -8.16 -24.62
CA LEU A 267 -4.21 -8.15 -24.10
C LEU A 267 -4.02 -9.23 -23.03
N ALA A 268 -4.90 -9.30 -22.01
CA ALA A 268 -4.79 -10.27 -20.94
C ALA A 268 -4.81 -11.72 -21.46
N LYS A 269 -5.63 -12.01 -22.47
CA LYS A 269 -5.65 -13.32 -23.16
C LYS A 269 -4.36 -13.59 -23.92
N ALA A 270 -3.86 -12.61 -24.66
CA ALA A 270 -2.62 -12.73 -25.43
C ALA A 270 -1.40 -12.94 -24.52
N LEU A 271 -1.45 -12.48 -23.26
CA LEU A 271 -0.37 -12.62 -22.29
C LEU A 271 -0.37 -13.95 -21.52
N GLU A 272 -1.43 -14.78 -21.59
CA GLU A 272 -1.50 -16.08 -20.90
C GLU A 272 -0.30 -16.99 -21.14
N PRO A 273 0.24 -17.16 -22.37
CA PRO A 273 1.38 -18.02 -22.62
C PRO A 273 2.65 -17.59 -21.87
N PHE A 274 2.74 -16.32 -21.50
CA PHE A 274 3.90 -15.75 -20.83
C PHE A 274 3.85 -15.88 -19.29
N ARG A 275 2.76 -16.39 -18.72
CA ARG A 275 2.61 -16.69 -17.29
C ARG A 275 3.11 -15.55 -16.40
N LEU A 276 2.43 -14.39 -16.48
CA LEU A 276 2.72 -13.26 -15.62
C LEU A 276 2.41 -13.60 -14.16
N PHE A 277 3.18 -13.02 -13.24
CA PHE A 277 2.85 -13.06 -11.82
C PHE A 277 1.53 -12.34 -11.54
N PHE A 278 1.33 -11.16 -12.15
CA PHE A 278 0.03 -10.55 -12.35
C PHE A 278 0.05 -9.50 -13.49
N LEU A 279 -1.14 -9.21 -14.02
CA LEU A 279 -1.43 -8.06 -14.86
C LEU A 279 -2.19 -7.05 -14.03
N GLU A 280 -1.65 -5.83 -13.94
CA GLU A 280 -2.13 -4.77 -13.05
C GLU A 280 -2.98 -3.76 -13.80
N ASP A 281 -3.99 -3.22 -13.11
CA ASP A 281 -4.83 -2.07 -13.49
C ASP A 281 -5.33 -2.12 -14.94
N CYS A 282 -5.93 -3.27 -15.31
CA CYS A 282 -6.53 -3.46 -16.63
C CYS A 282 -7.64 -2.45 -16.95
N PHE A 283 -8.34 -1.98 -15.91
CA PHE A 283 -9.46 -1.03 -16.01
C PHE A 283 -9.36 0.03 -14.92
N SER A 284 -10.04 1.14 -15.13
CA SER A 284 -10.22 2.16 -14.10
C SER A 284 -11.26 1.73 -13.05
N PRO A 285 -11.32 2.40 -11.88
CA PRO A 285 -12.36 2.17 -10.89
C PRO A 285 -13.79 2.29 -11.44
N GLU A 286 -14.01 3.21 -12.38
CA GLU A 286 -15.32 3.43 -13.02
C GLU A 286 -15.75 2.24 -13.88
N ASP A 287 -14.78 1.47 -14.37
CA ASP A 287 -14.98 0.30 -15.22
C ASP A 287 -14.87 -1.04 -14.45
N ALA A 288 -14.89 -1.00 -13.12
CA ALA A 288 -14.68 -2.18 -12.26
C ALA A 288 -15.60 -3.38 -12.59
N ALA A 289 -16.81 -3.13 -13.11
CA ALA A 289 -17.72 -4.20 -13.53
C ALA A 289 -17.16 -5.07 -14.68
N TRP A 290 -16.25 -4.53 -15.51
CA TRP A 290 -15.59 -5.28 -16.58
C TRP A 290 -14.68 -6.41 -16.08
N PHE A 291 -14.24 -6.36 -14.82
CA PHE A 291 -13.45 -7.47 -14.24
C PHE A 291 -14.19 -8.80 -14.24
N GLN A 292 -15.53 -8.81 -14.16
CA GLN A 292 -16.34 -10.02 -14.33
C GLN A 292 -16.11 -10.67 -15.70
N HIS A 293 -16.15 -9.86 -16.76
CA HIS A 293 -15.90 -10.33 -18.11
C HIS A 293 -14.44 -10.75 -18.31
N LEU A 294 -13.49 -9.93 -17.84
CA LEU A 294 -12.07 -10.24 -17.92
C LEU A 294 -11.77 -11.58 -17.24
N ARG A 295 -12.25 -11.78 -15.99
CA ARG A 295 -12.01 -13.04 -15.25
C ARG A 295 -12.54 -14.28 -15.96
N SER A 296 -13.63 -14.17 -16.69
CA SER A 296 -14.18 -15.29 -17.46
C SER A 296 -13.40 -15.61 -18.75
N GLN A 297 -12.51 -14.70 -19.20
CA GLN A 297 -11.81 -14.78 -20.47
C GLN A 297 -10.32 -15.10 -20.33
N THR A 298 -9.74 -15.00 -19.13
CA THR A 298 -8.31 -15.22 -18.93
C THR A 298 -7.99 -15.91 -17.62
N SER A 299 -6.93 -16.74 -17.62
CA SER A 299 -6.29 -17.31 -16.45
C SER A 299 -5.13 -16.47 -15.91
N THR A 300 -4.73 -15.41 -16.62
CA THR A 300 -3.70 -14.48 -16.14
C THR A 300 -4.10 -13.91 -14.77
N PRO A 301 -3.24 -14.01 -13.74
CA PRO A 301 -3.53 -13.40 -12.46
C PRO A 301 -3.72 -11.89 -12.60
N LEU A 302 -4.72 -11.34 -11.91
CA LEU A 302 -5.13 -9.94 -12.01
C LEU A 302 -4.88 -9.21 -10.70
N ALA A 303 -4.32 -8.01 -10.80
CA ALA A 303 -4.12 -7.09 -9.68
C ALA A 303 -4.83 -5.77 -9.95
N MET A 304 -5.44 -5.18 -8.92
CA MET A 304 -6.15 -3.91 -9.04
C MET A 304 -6.20 -3.18 -7.69
N GLY A 305 -6.17 -1.85 -7.72
CA GLY A 305 -6.66 -1.14 -6.57
C GLY A 305 -5.97 0.14 -6.14
N GLU A 306 -4.89 0.61 -6.73
CA GLU A 306 -4.17 1.81 -6.26
C GLU A 306 -5.05 3.06 -6.22
N LEU A 307 -6.04 3.15 -7.11
CA LEU A 307 -6.98 4.26 -7.22
C LEU A 307 -8.23 4.10 -6.34
N PHE A 308 -8.48 2.94 -5.75
CA PHE A 308 -9.65 2.72 -4.91
C PHE A 308 -9.54 3.47 -3.59
N VAL A 309 -10.60 4.18 -3.23
CA VAL A 309 -10.66 5.00 -2.00
C VAL A 309 -11.78 4.57 -1.05
N ASN A 310 -12.71 3.73 -1.52
CA ASN A 310 -13.81 3.24 -0.68
C ASN A 310 -14.14 1.76 -0.92
N ARG A 311 -14.82 1.16 0.07
CA ARG A 311 -15.13 -0.27 0.04
C ARG A 311 -16.05 -0.69 -1.12
N HIS A 312 -16.87 0.21 -1.66
CA HIS A 312 -17.80 -0.13 -2.74
C HIS A 312 -17.08 -0.36 -4.07
N GLU A 313 -15.86 0.16 -4.21
CA GLU A 313 -15.03 -0.03 -5.40
C GLU A 313 -14.36 -1.41 -5.39
N TRP A 314 -13.72 -1.79 -4.29
CA TRP A 314 -12.90 -3.01 -4.22
C TRP A 314 -13.64 -4.26 -3.71
N LEU A 315 -14.64 -4.10 -2.82
CA LEU A 315 -15.29 -5.25 -2.18
C LEU A 315 -15.96 -6.21 -3.18
N PRO A 316 -16.67 -5.74 -4.23
CA PRO A 316 -17.23 -6.64 -5.24
C PRO A 316 -16.16 -7.46 -5.98
N LEU A 317 -14.98 -6.89 -6.26
CA LEU A 317 -13.89 -7.58 -6.94
C LEU A 317 -13.37 -8.74 -6.08
N VAL A 318 -13.23 -8.51 -4.77
CA VAL A 318 -12.76 -9.50 -3.79
C VAL A 318 -13.81 -10.58 -3.58
N THR A 319 -15.05 -10.21 -3.25
CA THR A 319 -16.10 -11.17 -2.88
C THR A 319 -16.53 -12.08 -4.04
N ASN A 320 -16.44 -11.59 -5.27
CA ASN A 320 -16.68 -12.38 -6.48
C ASN A 320 -15.41 -13.05 -7.03
N ARG A 321 -14.25 -12.84 -6.42
CA ARG A 321 -12.95 -13.37 -6.88
C ARG A 321 -12.63 -12.99 -8.33
N TRP A 322 -12.91 -11.74 -8.69
CA TRP A 322 -12.58 -11.22 -10.03
C TRP A 322 -11.12 -10.80 -10.15
N ILE A 323 -10.44 -10.64 -9.01
CA ILE A 323 -9.00 -10.34 -8.93
C ILE A 323 -8.29 -11.36 -8.03
N ASP A 324 -7.00 -11.52 -8.22
CA ASP A 324 -6.12 -12.41 -7.44
C ASP A 324 -5.31 -11.62 -6.40
N PHE A 325 -5.05 -10.33 -6.67
CA PHE A 325 -4.30 -9.44 -5.80
C PHE A 325 -5.04 -8.10 -5.64
N ILE A 326 -5.16 -7.66 -4.39
CA ILE A 326 -5.63 -6.29 -4.07
C ILE A 326 -4.43 -5.36 -3.88
N ARG A 327 -4.38 -4.26 -4.64
CA ARG A 327 -3.26 -3.31 -4.69
C ARG A 327 -3.60 -1.92 -4.12
N LEU A 328 -4.35 -1.86 -3.05
CA LEU A 328 -4.73 -0.57 -2.47
C LEU A 328 -3.52 0.26 -2.03
N HIS A 329 -3.63 1.57 -2.20
CA HIS A 329 -2.75 2.54 -1.56
C HIS A 329 -3.22 2.74 -0.11
N VAL A 330 -2.42 2.27 0.86
CA VAL A 330 -2.83 2.20 2.28
C VAL A 330 -3.29 3.55 2.81
N SER A 331 -2.59 4.64 2.45
CA SER A 331 -3.03 5.99 2.87
C SER A 331 -4.33 6.41 2.20
N ALA A 332 -4.58 6.07 0.93
CA ALA A 332 -5.78 6.46 0.21
C ALA A 332 -7.05 5.76 0.70
N VAL A 333 -6.92 4.64 1.41
CA VAL A 333 -8.05 3.95 2.05
C VAL A 333 -8.22 4.28 3.54
N GLY A 334 -7.38 5.16 4.09
CA GLY A 334 -7.51 5.66 5.47
C GLY A 334 -6.56 5.01 6.48
N GLY A 335 -5.47 4.39 6.04
CA GLY A 335 -4.38 3.94 6.91
C GLY A 335 -4.46 2.48 7.35
N LEU A 336 -3.66 2.14 8.34
CA LEU A 336 -3.44 0.78 8.84
C LEU A 336 -4.73 0.13 9.38
N SER A 337 -5.55 0.87 10.11
CA SER A 337 -6.81 0.35 10.68
C SER A 337 -7.77 -0.14 9.60
N MET A 338 -7.84 0.54 8.45
CA MET A 338 -8.65 0.07 7.33
C MET A 338 -7.93 -1.04 6.55
N ALA A 339 -6.64 -0.88 6.24
CA ALA A 339 -5.89 -1.83 5.42
C ALA A 339 -5.84 -3.24 6.07
N ARG A 340 -5.71 -3.35 7.41
CA ARG A 340 -5.78 -4.64 8.11
C ARG A 340 -7.14 -5.33 7.96
N LYS A 341 -8.24 -4.55 7.92
CA LYS A 341 -9.60 -5.09 7.69
C LYS A 341 -9.75 -5.58 6.25
N VAL A 342 -9.16 -4.85 5.30
CA VAL A 342 -9.10 -5.27 3.89
C VAL A 342 -8.32 -6.57 3.76
N ALA A 343 -7.13 -6.68 4.36
CA ALA A 343 -6.31 -7.89 4.33
C ALA A 343 -7.08 -9.08 4.90
N ALA A 344 -7.74 -8.93 6.06
CA ALA A 344 -8.55 -9.98 6.66
C ALA A 344 -9.76 -10.38 5.78
N CYS A 345 -10.44 -9.41 5.17
CA CYS A 345 -11.52 -9.70 4.22
C CYS A 345 -10.99 -10.51 3.02
N CYS A 346 -9.89 -10.07 2.42
CA CYS A 346 -9.27 -10.72 1.26
C CYS A 346 -8.82 -12.16 1.56
N GLU A 347 -8.35 -12.43 2.77
CA GLU A 347 -7.93 -13.77 3.21
C GLU A 347 -9.06 -14.80 3.07
N PHE A 348 -10.29 -14.47 3.49
CA PHE A 348 -11.45 -15.38 3.38
C PHE A 348 -11.86 -15.68 1.93
N PHE A 349 -11.48 -14.83 0.97
CA PHE A 349 -11.77 -15.03 -0.44
C PHE A 349 -10.56 -15.53 -1.24
N ASN A 350 -9.43 -15.84 -0.56
CA ASN A 350 -8.18 -16.25 -1.17
C ASN A 350 -7.63 -15.22 -2.17
N VAL A 351 -7.82 -13.94 -1.86
CA VAL A 351 -7.20 -12.81 -2.56
C VAL A 351 -5.98 -12.36 -1.77
N ARG A 352 -4.85 -12.19 -2.46
CA ARG A 352 -3.57 -11.79 -1.83
C ARG A 352 -3.43 -10.28 -1.81
N THR A 353 -2.65 -9.76 -0.87
CA THR A 353 -2.34 -8.32 -0.81
C THR A 353 -1.05 -8.00 -1.57
N ALA A 354 -1.03 -6.85 -2.24
CA ALA A 354 0.14 -6.31 -2.93
C ALA A 354 0.06 -4.77 -2.87
N TRP A 355 0.32 -4.19 -1.70
CA TRP A 355 0.08 -2.76 -1.47
C TRP A 355 0.89 -1.88 -2.41
N HIS A 356 0.23 -0.84 -2.94
CA HIS A 356 0.86 0.20 -3.72
C HIS A 356 1.94 0.93 -2.89
N GLY A 357 3.15 1.06 -3.45
CA GLY A 357 4.31 1.57 -2.71
C GLY A 357 5.39 2.19 -3.59
N PRO A 358 5.09 3.11 -4.52
CA PRO A 358 6.08 3.84 -5.31
C PRO A 358 6.69 5.01 -4.53
N ALA A 359 7.48 5.84 -5.22
CA ALA A 359 8.18 7.00 -4.65
C ALA A 359 7.25 8.03 -3.99
N ASN A 360 5.99 8.13 -4.41
CA ASN A 360 5.00 9.03 -3.82
C ASN A 360 4.35 8.49 -2.52
N VAL A 361 4.87 7.40 -1.97
CA VAL A 361 4.61 6.95 -0.60
C VAL A 361 5.81 7.32 0.26
N SER A 362 5.61 8.06 1.36
CA SER A 362 6.73 8.41 2.24
C SER A 362 7.36 7.15 2.87
N PRO A 363 8.63 7.18 3.30
CA PRO A 363 9.23 6.07 4.06
C PRO A 363 8.42 5.64 5.29
N VAL A 364 7.65 6.56 5.90
CA VAL A 364 6.70 6.23 6.98
C VAL A 364 5.56 5.35 6.47
N GLY A 365 5.05 5.61 5.27
CA GLY A 365 4.02 4.77 4.64
C GLY A 365 4.56 3.38 4.29
N HIS A 366 5.79 3.29 3.81
CA HIS A 366 6.46 2.01 3.57
C HIS A 366 6.69 1.22 4.87
N ALA A 367 6.97 1.89 5.99
CA ALA A 367 7.05 1.23 7.30
C ALA A 367 5.67 0.67 7.72
N VAL A 368 4.57 1.39 7.47
CA VAL A 368 3.21 0.88 7.70
C VAL A 368 2.93 -0.35 6.85
N ASN A 369 3.23 -0.30 5.54
CA ASN A 369 3.08 -1.46 4.63
C ASN A 369 3.89 -2.66 5.15
N LEU A 370 5.16 -2.45 5.52
CA LEU A 370 6.04 -3.49 6.05
C LEU A 370 5.44 -4.19 7.28
N HIS A 371 4.94 -3.43 8.26
CA HIS A 371 4.34 -4.02 9.46
C HIS A 371 3.08 -4.82 9.14
N LEU A 372 2.25 -4.35 8.23
CA LEU A 372 1.06 -5.03 7.77
C LEU A 372 1.41 -6.32 7.02
N ASP A 373 2.39 -6.26 6.11
CA ASP A 373 2.85 -7.39 5.31
C ASP A 373 3.49 -8.49 6.17
N LEU A 374 4.26 -8.12 7.19
CA LEU A 374 4.85 -9.08 8.12
C LEU A 374 3.79 -9.87 8.89
N ALA A 375 2.64 -9.24 9.19
CA ALA A 375 1.57 -9.83 9.99
C ALA A 375 0.46 -10.49 9.17
N SER A 376 0.31 -10.17 7.87
CA SER A 376 -0.78 -10.69 7.02
C SER A 376 -0.44 -12.06 6.43
N TYR A 377 -1.28 -13.08 6.67
CA TYR A 377 -1.06 -14.42 6.11
C TYR A 377 -1.15 -14.43 4.58
N ASN A 378 -2.17 -13.77 4.03
CA ASN A 378 -2.48 -13.72 2.59
C ASN A 378 -1.66 -12.67 1.82
N PHE A 379 -0.52 -12.22 2.35
CA PHE A 379 0.40 -11.37 1.63
C PHE A 379 0.91 -12.00 0.32
N GLY A 380 1.00 -11.23 -0.74
CA GLY A 380 1.50 -11.63 -2.05
C GLY A 380 2.90 -11.11 -2.33
N ILE A 381 2.98 -9.80 -2.60
CA ILE A 381 4.22 -9.11 -2.95
C ILE A 381 4.10 -7.64 -2.55
N GLN A 382 5.20 -6.97 -2.24
CA GLN A 382 5.23 -5.53 -1.97
C GLN A 382 5.94 -4.80 -3.11
N GLU A 383 5.35 -3.70 -3.55
CA GLU A 383 6.01 -2.77 -4.45
C GLU A 383 7.19 -2.10 -3.75
N GLN A 384 8.33 -2.06 -4.46
CA GLN A 384 9.53 -1.45 -3.89
C GLN A 384 9.66 0.02 -4.27
N HIS A 385 10.24 0.79 -3.35
CA HIS A 385 10.93 2.04 -3.62
C HIS A 385 12.26 2.06 -2.85
N LEU A 386 13.36 2.35 -3.54
CA LEU A 386 14.68 2.47 -2.90
C LEU A 386 14.80 3.84 -2.25
N PHE A 387 15.17 3.86 -0.98
CA PHE A 387 15.37 5.11 -0.24
C PHE A 387 16.80 5.60 -0.44
N SER A 388 16.96 6.82 -0.96
CA SER A 388 18.23 7.53 -1.05
C SER A 388 18.81 7.86 0.33
N ASP A 389 20.05 8.25 0.39
CA ASP A 389 20.68 8.72 1.64
C ASP A 389 19.95 9.95 2.19
N THR A 390 19.47 10.85 1.34
CA THR A 390 18.64 12.00 1.72
C THR A 390 17.35 11.56 2.42
N LEU A 391 16.64 10.60 1.85
CA LEU A 391 15.41 10.05 2.46
C LEU A 391 15.71 9.33 3.77
N ARG A 392 16.85 8.64 3.89
CA ARG A 392 17.28 7.97 5.13
C ARG A 392 17.69 8.97 6.22
N GLU A 393 18.31 10.11 5.85
CA GLU A 393 18.61 11.21 6.78
C GLU A 393 17.32 11.87 7.28
N LEU A 394 16.37 12.13 6.36
CA LEU A 394 15.09 12.74 6.68
C LEU A 394 14.18 11.82 7.50
N PHE A 395 14.24 10.50 7.24
CA PHE A 395 13.42 9.48 7.90
C PHE A 395 14.28 8.41 8.59
N PRO A 396 14.88 8.74 9.76
CA PRO A 396 15.68 7.78 10.52
C PRO A 396 14.88 6.54 10.87
N GLY A 397 15.42 5.37 10.54
CA GLY A 397 14.74 4.09 10.74
C GLY A 397 13.92 3.61 9.53
N ALA A 398 14.02 4.30 8.38
CA ALA A 398 13.44 3.81 7.13
C ALA A 398 13.79 2.33 6.89
N PRO A 399 12.83 1.51 6.38
CA PRO A 399 13.04 0.07 6.22
C PRO A 399 14.30 -0.28 5.43
N GLU A 400 15.00 -1.32 5.86
CA GLU A 400 16.17 -1.82 5.14
C GLU A 400 15.71 -2.70 3.96
N ILE A 401 16.29 -2.47 2.77
CA ILE A 401 16.05 -3.28 1.59
C ILE A 401 17.35 -3.98 1.22
N LYS A 402 17.32 -5.32 1.17
CA LYS A 402 18.48 -6.15 0.86
C LYS A 402 18.07 -7.45 0.16
N GLY A 403 18.72 -7.77 -0.95
CA GLY A 403 18.52 -9.02 -1.65
C GLY A 403 17.07 -9.22 -2.13
N GLY A 404 16.37 -8.16 -2.55
CA GLY A 404 14.97 -8.22 -2.97
C GLY A 404 13.95 -8.34 -1.83
N TYR A 405 14.36 -8.09 -0.58
CA TYR A 405 13.50 -8.14 0.61
C TYR A 405 13.58 -6.87 1.43
N MET A 406 12.46 -6.52 2.07
CA MET A 406 12.35 -5.43 3.04
C MET A 406 12.31 -5.99 4.47
N TYR A 407 13.05 -5.38 5.39
CA TYR A 407 13.24 -5.82 6.76
C TYR A 407 12.78 -4.76 7.75
N SER A 408 12.16 -5.21 8.85
CA SER A 408 11.87 -4.39 10.03
C SER A 408 13.12 -4.29 10.91
N ASN A 409 13.33 -3.13 11.52
CA ASN A 409 14.35 -2.92 12.54
C ASN A 409 13.91 -3.36 13.95
N ASP A 410 12.69 -3.87 14.06
CA ASP A 410 12.07 -4.41 15.30
C ASP A 410 11.98 -3.41 16.47
N LYS A 411 12.19 -2.12 16.26
CA LYS A 411 12.00 -1.07 17.26
C LYS A 411 10.51 -0.90 17.61
N PRO A 412 10.19 -0.41 18.82
CA PRO A 412 8.81 -0.09 19.20
C PRO A 412 8.13 0.89 18.23
N GLY A 413 6.83 0.71 18.05
CA GLY A 413 6.03 1.49 17.09
C GLY A 413 6.27 1.04 15.66
N LEU A 414 6.30 1.99 14.74
CA LEU A 414 6.64 1.78 13.32
C LEU A 414 8.16 1.66 13.10
N GLY A 415 8.98 1.94 14.12
CA GLY A 415 10.43 1.84 14.04
C GLY A 415 11.10 2.94 13.20
N ILE A 416 10.36 3.96 12.78
CA ILE A 416 10.78 5.07 11.94
C ILE A 416 10.43 6.40 12.59
N ASP A 417 11.14 7.46 12.21
CA ASP A 417 10.86 8.83 12.64
C ASP A 417 10.97 9.82 11.46
N VAL A 418 10.72 11.08 11.73
CA VAL A 418 10.98 12.20 10.83
C VAL A 418 11.88 13.21 11.55
N ASP A 419 13.02 13.54 10.93
CA ASP A 419 13.90 14.61 11.42
C ASP A 419 13.38 15.96 10.95
N GLU A 420 12.74 16.73 11.85
CA GLU A 420 12.16 18.02 11.53
C GLU A 420 13.23 19.08 11.13
N LYS A 421 14.49 18.91 11.57
CA LYS A 421 15.58 19.82 11.16
C LYS A 421 16.03 19.53 9.73
N VAL A 422 16.07 18.27 9.35
CA VAL A 422 16.34 17.87 7.96
C VAL A 422 15.14 18.22 7.09
N ALA A 423 13.92 17.99 7.54
CA ALA A 423 12.69 18.36 6.84
C ALA A 423 12.66 19.87 6.47
N ALA A 424 13.13 20.72 7.37
CA ALA A 424 13.21 22.16 7.14
C ALA A 424 14.16 22.56 5.98
N LYS A 425 15.08 21.69 5.57
CA LYS A 425 15.96 21.90 4.39
C LYS A 425 15.22 21.66 3.06
N PHE A 426 14.08 20.95 3.11
CA PHE A 426 13.28 20.56 1.94
C PHE A 426 11.86 21.11 2.05
N PRO A 427 11.67 22.44 2.17
CA PRO A 427 10.35 23.01 2.34
C PRO A 427 9.50 22.76 1.10
N TYR A 428 8.21 22.56 1.31
CA TYR A 428 7.24 22.54 0.24
C TYR A 428 7.25 23.88 -0.52
N SER A 429 7.46 23.85 -1.83
CA SER A 429 7.69 25.06 -2.64
C SER A 429 6.78 25.21 -3.86
N SER A 430 5.99 24.20 -4.20
CA SER A 430 5.16 24.23 -5.41
C SER A 430 3.77 23.59 -5.20
N PRO A 431 2.77 24.01 -5.99
CA PRO A 431 1.42 23.46 -5.88
C PRO A 431 1.36 22.05 -6.44
N GLY A 432 1.65 21.03 -5.69
CA GLY A 432 1.44 19.64 -6.05
C GLY A 432 1.88 19.22 -7.47
N ARG A 433 2.05 17.95 -7.68
CA ARG A 433 2.39 17.40 -8.98
C ARG A 433 1.19 17.51 -9.91
N ASN A 434 1.32 18.25 -11.00
CA ASN A 434 0.34 18.21 -12.09
C ASN A 434 0.83 17.15 -13.10
N ARG A 435 0.26 15.96 -13.04
CA ARG A 435 0.51 14.94 -14.08
C ARG A 435 0.00 15.50 -15.42
N GLY A 436 0.90 15.59 -16.40
CA GLY A 436 0.53 15.91 -17.77
C GLY A 436 -0.54 14.94 -18.26
N THR A 437 -1.45 15.43 -19.08
CA THR A 437 -2.50 14.60 -19.66
C THR A 437 -2.07 14.14 -21.05
N ASP A 438 -1.92 12.84 -21.23
CA ASP A 438 -1.75 12.25 -22.55
C ASP A 438 -3.06 12.35 -23.34
N ARG A 439 -2.96 12.42 -24.67
CA ARG A 439 -4.13 12.48 -25.55
C ARG A 439 -4.04 11.40 -26.63
N ARG A 440 -5.17 11.05 -27.19
CA ARG A 440 -5.27 10.29 -28.43
C ARG A 440 -4.88 11.13 -29.63
N LEU A 441 -4.69 10.48 -30.77
CA LEU A 441 -4.45 11.19 -32.04
C LEU A 441 -5.54 12.22 -32.36
N ASP A 442 -6.79 11.93 -32.04
CA ASP A 442 -7.94 12.85 -32.26
C ASP A 442 -8.03 13.98 -31.22
N GLY A 443 -7.15 14.01 -30.23
CA GLY A 443 -7.15 15.00 -29.15
C GLY A 443 -7.95 14.62 -27.91
N THR A 444 -8.64 13.48 -27.91
CA THR A 444 -9.35 12.99 -26.72
C THR A 444 -8.36 12.70 -25.60
N ILE A 445 -8.69 13.12 -24.39
CA ILE A 445 -7.86 12.88 -23.19
C ILE A 445 -7.80 11.38 -22.86
N VAL A 446 -6.65 10.90 -22.48
CA VAL A 446 -6.42 9.54 -22.00
C VAL A 446 -6.35 9.56 -20.47
N ARG A 447 -6.84 8.53 -19.81
CA ARG A 447 -6.60 8.32 -18.37
C ARG A 447 -5.11 8.23 -18.09
N PRO A 448 -4.62 8.82 -17.00
CA PRO A 448 -3.19 8.94 -16.71
C PRO A 448 -2.48 7.62 -16.43
#